data_9355224635b66523e68bc6758e9ad203
#
_entry.id   9355224635b66523e68bc6758e9ad203
#
_cell.length_a   1.000
_cell.length_b   1.000
_cell.length_c   1.000
_cell.angle_alpha   90.00
_cell.angle_beta   90.00
_cell.angle_gamma   90.00
#
_symmetry.space_group_name_H-M   'P 1'
#
loop_
_entity.id
_entity.type
_entity.pdbx_description
1 polymer ?
#
loop_
_entity_poly.entity_id
_entity_poly.type
_entity_poly.pdbx_seq_one_letter_code
_entity_poly.pdbx_strand_id
1 'polypeptide(L)'
;VIEQSAPIDAKFIILGGIVIQNTKSQRWVGLISGLILNAFGNALTISANMGSAVWTASAVNYSHWFNLNVGIILFFIGFLNTVTNQVLLRHPDWPRFVGEILYVCFFSYFVNIFAQLFDQIGIGQLPIVIRGILSCLGIIFFCTAISLYQRANILMHPNDDTTNILRFMYLKKSAVAAQLVDFVPPIIAMVISFAVTHNLYAVNVGTIFSILFNGLIIQTADRWVWPTLKHNFKTLGND
;
A
#
# COMPACT_ATOMS: atom_id res chain seq x y z
N VAL A 1 8.03 -19.53 -42.90
CA VAL A 1 7.54 -19.86 -41.55
C VAL A 1 7.87 -18.69 -40.68
N ILE A 2 6.89 -17.83 -40.41
CA ILE A 2 7.02 -16.63 -39.59
C ILE A 2 6.71 -17.09 -38.16
N GLU A 3 7.74 -17.11 -37.34
CA GLU A 3 7.63 -17.34 -35.91
C GLU A 3 7.02 -16.09 -35.27
N GLN A 4 5.73 -16.14 -34.96
CA GLN A 4 5.04 -15.10 -34.20
C GLN A 4 5.63 -15.07 -32.80
N SER A 5 6.32 -13.97 -32.47
CA SER A 5 6.77 -13.66 -31.12
C SER A 5 5.56 -13.52 -30.19
N ALA A 6 5.40 -14.46 -29.26
CA ALA A 6 4.39 -14.40 -28.22
C ALA A 6 4.58 -13.16 -27.34
N PRO A 7 3.51 -12.49 -26.90
CA PRO A 7 3.57 -11.30 -26.06
C PRO A 7 4.22 -11.60 -24.70
N ILE A 8 5.04 -10.64 -24.22
CA ILE A 8 6.00 -10.75 -23.10
C ILE A 8 5.32 -10.80 -21.70
N ASP A 9 4.04 -11.17 -21.56
CA ASP A 9 3.30 -10.98 -20.32
C ASP A 9 2.80 -12.22 -19.58
N ALA A 10 3.43 -13.36 -19.79
CA ALA A 10 3.18 -14.51 -18.91
C ALA A 10 4.50 -15.23 -18.65
N LYS A 11 5.35 -14.74 -17.72
CA LYS A 11 6.36 -15.62 -17.16
C LYS A 11 5.68 -16.66 -16.26
N PHE A 12 5.13 -17.67 -16.93
CA PHE A 12 4.70 -18.91 -16.34
C PHE A 12 5.94 -19.61 -15.76
N ILE A 13 5.93 -19.88 -14.47
CA ILE A 13 6.90 -20.84 -13.91
C ILE A 13 6.41 -22.21 -14.36
N ILE A 14 7.05 -22.78 -15.38
CA ILE A 14 6.82 -24.14 -15.81
C ILE A 14 7.56 -25.07 -14.84
N LEU A 15 6.87 -25.59 -13.84
CA LEU A 15 7.29 -26.79 -13.11
C LEU A 15 6.53 -27.95 -13.77
N GLY A 16 7.22 -28.73 -14.61
CA GLY A 16 6.64 -29.92 -15.24
C GLY A 16 5.52 -29.67 -16.26
N GLY A 17 5.54 -28.52 -17.01
CA GLY A 17 4.53 -28.24 -18.05
C GLY A 17 3.19 -27.68 -17.56
N ILE A 18 3.03 -27.43 -16.26
CA ILE A 18 1.80 -26.89 -15.69
C ILE A 18 1.95 -25.36 -15.50
N VAL A 19 1.07 -24.62 -16.16
CA VAL A 19 0.93 -23.17 -15.95
C VAL A 19 0.20 -22.94 -14.64
N ILE A 20 0.92 -22.50 -13.58
CA ILE A 20 0.29 -22.20 -12.30
C ILE A 20 -0.26 -20.77 -12.35
N GLN A 21 -1.56 -20.64 -12.57
CA GLN A 21 -2.32 -19.40 -12.40
C GLN A 21 -2.99 -19.38 -11.02
N ASN A 22 -3.10 -18.19 -10.42
CA ASN A 22 -3.90 -18.03 -9.21
C ASN A 22 -5.36 -18.38 -9.49
N THR A 23 -5.95 -19.23 -8.68
CA THR A 23 -7.39 -19.50 -8.76
C THR A 23 -8.19 -18.27 -8.31
N LYS A 24 -9.45 -18.15 -8.74
CA LYS A 24 -10.33 -17.07 -8.27
C LYS A 24 -10.42 -17.05 -6.74
N SER A 25 -10.53 -18.21 -6.11
CA SER A 25 -10.56 -18.34 -4.65
C SER A 25 -9.29 -17.81 -3.99
N GLN A 26 -8.11 -18.18 -4.49
CA GLN A 26 -6.84 -17.66 -3.96
C GLN A 26 -6.75 -16.12 -4.04
N ARG A 27 -7.22 -15.55 -5.15
CA ARG A 27 -7.23 -14.09 -5.32
C ARG A 27 -8.18 -13.41 -4.31
N TRP A 28 -9.40 -13.92 -4.15
CA TRP A 28 -10.35 -13.36 -3.18
C TRP A 28 -9.85 -13.50 -1.73
N VAL A 29 -9.29 -14.66 -1.36
CA VAL A 29 -8.70 -14.84 -0.03
C VAL A 29 -7.50 -13.91 0.16
N GLY A 30 -6.64 -13.75 -0.85
CA GLY A 30 -5.51 -12.81 -0.82
C GLY A 30 -5.95 -11.36 -0.65
N LEU A 31 -7.03 -10.94 -1.33
CA LEU A 31 -7.61 -9.60 -1.17
C LEU A 31 -8.18 -9.41 0.24
N ILE A 32 -9.06 -10.30 0.70
CA ILE A 32 -9.75 -10.14 1.99
C ILE A 32 -8.76 -10.19 3.15
N SER A 33 -7.85 -11.18 3.17
CA SER A 33 -6.81 -11.26 4.19
C SER A 33 -5.86 -10.06 4.15
N GLY A 34 -5.50 -9.62 2.94
CA GLY A 34 -4.68 -8.43 2.75
C GLY A 34 -5.38 -7.17 3.24
N LEU A 35 -6.66 -6.94 2.90
CA LEU A 35 -7.42 -5.78 3.36
C LEU A 35 -7.51 -5.71 4.88
N ILE A 36 -7.87 -6.83 5.53
CA ILE A 36 -7.98 -6.90 6.99
C ILE A 36 -6.63 -6.66 7.66
N LEU A 37 -5.57 -7.33 7.18
CA LEU A 37 -4.22 -7.19 7.71
C LEU A 37 -3.66 -5.78 7.51
N ASN A 38 -3.96 -5.13 6.37
CA ASN A 38 -3.59 -3.75 6.10
C ASN A 38 -4.26 -2.80 7.09
N ALA A 39 -5.57 -2.94 7.29
CA ALA A 39 -6.31 -2.13 8.24
C ALA A 39 -5.81 -2.35 9.68
N PHE A 40 -5.56 -3.59 10.07
CA PHE A 40 -4.98 -3.93 11.38
C PHE A 40 -3.61 -3.28 11.58
N GLY A 41 -2.69 -3.42 10.61
CA GLY A 41 -1.35 -2.85 10.68
C GLY A 41 -1.36 -1.32 10.76
N ASN A 42 -2.18 -0.67 9.94
CA ASN A 42 -2.33 0.80 9.99
C ASN A 42 -2.94 1.27 11.30
N ALA A 43 -4.00 0.65 11.79
CA ALA A 43 -4.60 0.98 13.08
C ALA A 43 -3.58 0.83 14.23
N LEU A 44 -2.76 -0.22 14.20
CA LEU A 44 -1.72 -0.44 15.20
C LEU A 44 -0.68 0.67 15.20
N THR A 45 -0.23 1.15 14.03
CA THR A 45 0.70 2.29 13.94
C THR A 45 0.06 3.58 14.44
N ILE A 46 -1.21 3.82 14.14
CA ILE A 46 -1.98 4.99 14.59
C ILE A 46 -2.09 4.99 16.11
N SER A 47 -2.59 3.90 16.71
CA SER A 47 -2.78 3.80 18.17
C SER A 47 -1.46 3.79 18.95
N ALA A 48 -0.38 3.22 18.38
CA ALA A 48 0.96 3.30 18.97
C ALA A 48 1.51 4.74 19.00
N ASN A 49 1.07 5.61 18.11
CA ASN A 49 1.47 7.03 18.01
C ASN A 49 3.01 7.23 18.03
N MET A 50 3.72 6.39 17.25
CA MET A 50 5.19 6.42 17.11
C MET A 50 5.62 6.53 15.66
N GLY A 51 4.85 7.26 14.86
CA GLY A 51 5.01 7.44 13.43
C GLY A 51 4.07 6.53 12.63
N SER A 52 3.70 7.00 11.46
CA SER A 52 2.78 6.32 10.55
C SER A 52 3.43 6.08 9.19
N ALA A 53 2.71 5.40 8.30
CA ALA A 53 3.09 5.30 6.90
C ALA A 53 3.31 6.68 6.28
N VAL A 54 4.22 6.78 5.31
CA VAL A 54 4.70 8.07 4.76
C VAL A 54 3.55 8.93 4.19
N TRP A 55 2.62 8.32 3.47
CA TRP A 55 1.42 8.99 2.95
C TRP A 55 0.49 9.49 4.07
N THR A 56 0.29 8.68 5.10
CA THR A 56 -0.50 9.09 6.28
C THR A 56 0.17 10.22 7.03
N ALA A 57 1.49 10.17 7.21
CA ALA A 57 2.25 11.26 7.83
C ALA A 57 2.09 12.57 7.04
N SER A 58 2.16 12.54 5.72
CA SER A 58 1.94 13.73 4.88
C SER A 58 0.53 14.29 5.04
N ALA A 59 -0.48 13.42 5.08
CA ALA A 59 -1.87 13.82 5.28
C ALA A 59 -2.10 14.49 6.64
N VAL A 60 -1.48 13.96 7.72
CA VAL A 60 -1.55 14.57 9.06
C VAL A 60 -0.92 15.95 9.05
N ASN A 61 0.23 16.13 8.40
CA ASN A 61 0.88 17.44 8.30
C ASN A 61 0.02 18.48 7.56
N TYR A 62 -0.60 18.09 6.43
CA TYR A 62 -1.53 18.97 5.72
C TYR A 62 -2.82 19.23 6.50
N SER A 63 -3.33 18.24 7.23
CA SER A 63 -4.48 18.42 8.12
C SER A 63 -4.25 19.53 9.14
N HIS A 64 -3.09 19.54 9.79
CA HIS A 64 -2.69 20.62 10.71
C HIS A 64 -2.50 21.95 10.01
N TRP A 65 -1.89 21.96 8.81
CA TRP A 65 -1.65 23.20 8.06
C TRP A 65 -2.96 23.86 7.62
N PHE A 66 -3.88 23.08 7.04
CA PHE A 66 -5.15 23.61 6.53
C PHE A 66 -6.28 23.63 7.56
N ASN A 67 -6.03 23.13 8.78
CA ASN A 67 -7.05 22.94 9.82
C ASN A 67 -8.27 22.15 9.32
N LEU A 68 -8.01 21.07 8.59
CA LEU A 68 -9.01 20.15 8.06
C LEU A 68 -8.90 18.78 8.72
N ASN A 69 -9.98 18.02 8.70
CA ASN A 69 -9.95 16.63 9.17
C ASN A 69 -9.00 15.77 8.31
N VAL A 70 -8.18 14.95 8.98
CA VAL A 70 -7.21 14.04 8.31
C VAL A 70 -7.90 13.13 7.28
N GLY A 71 -9.10 12.65 7.58
CA GLY A 71 -9.87 11.81 6.65
C GLY A 71 -10.21 12.52 5.34
N ILE A 72 -10.51 13.83 5.39
CA ILE A 72 -10.74 14.64 4.19
C ILE A 72 -9.47 14.73 3.36
N ILE A 73 -8.33 15.00 3.99
CA ILE A 73 -7.03 15.07 3.30
C ILE A 73 -6.66 13.71 2.70
N LEU A 74 -6.84 12.62 3.45
CA LEU A 74 -6.59 11.26 2.96
C LEU A 74 -7.48 10.91 1.76
N PHE A 75 -8.75 11.31 1.79
CA PHE A 75 -9.66 11.13 0.65
C PHE A 75 -9.15 11.86 -0.60
N PHE A 76 -8.77 13.13 -0.48
CA PHE A 76 -8.24 13.90 -1.61
C PHE A 76 -6.92 13.32 -2.13
N ILE A 77 -6.01 12.91 -1.26
CA ILE A 77 -4.77 12.23 -1.65
C ILE A 77 -5.08 10.93 -2.39
N GLY A 78 -5.98 10.11 -1.85
CA GLY A 78 -6.40 8.85 -2.49
C GLY A 78 -7.01 9.10 -3.87
N PHE A 79 -7.91 10.08 -3.98
CA PHE A 79 -8.50 10.47 -5.26
C PHE A 79 -7.45 10.94 -6.28
N LEU A 80 -6.50 11.78 -5.86
CA LEU A 80 -5.40 12.23 -6.73
C LEU A 80 -4.53 11.06 -7.19
N ASN A 81 -4.24 10.10 -6.30
CA ASN A 81 -3.49 8.91 -6.67
C ASN A 81 -4.28 8.02 -7.63
N THR A 82 -5.60 7.84 -7.43
CA THR A 82 -6.46 7.12 -8.38
C THR A 82 -6.43 7.76 -9.77
N VAL A 83 -6.50 9.10 -9.87
CA VAL A 83 -6.35 9.81 -11.15
C VAL A 83 -4.95 9.61 -11.72
N THR A 84 -3.91 9.70 -10.89
CA THR A 84 -2.51 9.47 -11.30
C THR A 84 -2.33 8.06 -11.86
N ASN A 85 -2.97 7.07 -11.26
CA ASN A 85 -2.93 5.68 -11.74
C ASN A 85 -3.49 5.56 -13.17
N GLN A 86 -4.60 6.23 -13.48
CA GLN A 86 -5.14 6.24 -14.85
C GLN A 86 -4.16 6.88 -15.87
N VAL A 87 -3.47 7.95 -15.46
CA VAL A 87 -2.45 8.59 -16.31
C VAL A 87 -1.25 7.64 -16.51
N LEU A 88 -0.79 6.99 -15.46
CA LEU A 88 0.34 6.04 -15.53
C LEU A 88 0.01 4.81 -16.37
N LEU A 89 -1.23 4.33 -16.34
CA LEU A 89 -1.71 3.23 -17.19
C LEU A 89 -1.79 3.61 -18.66
N ARG A 90 -1.82 4.93 -19.00
CA ARG A 90 -1.96 5.48 -20.34
C ARG A 90 -3.27 5.15 -21.06
N HIS A 91 -4.24 4.62 -20.34
CA HIS A 91 -5.61 4.37 -20.81
C HIS A 91 -6.56 4.34 -19.61
N PRO A 92 -7.85 4.69 -19.78
CA PRO A 92 -8.83 4.62 -18.71
C PRO A 92 -9.14 3.14 -18.36
N ASP A 93 -8.91 2.77 -17.12
CA ASP A 93 -9.29 1.48 -16.53
C ASP A 93 -10.37 1.70 -15.47
N TRP A 94 -11.62 1.85 -15.92
CA TRP A 94 -12.75 2.16 -15.06
C TRP A 94 -13.02 1.13 -13.95
N PRO A 95 -12.94 -0.20 -14.21
CA PRO A 95 -13.06 -1.19 -13.13
C PRO A 95 -12.02 -0.99 -12.03
N ARG A 96 -10.78 -0.69 -12.40
CA ARG A 96 -9.68 -0.40 -11.47
C ARG A 96 -9.95 0.88 -10.69
N PHE A 97 -10.34 1.96 -11.36
CA PHE A 97 -10.72 3.23 -10.74
C PHE A 97 -11.78 3.05 -9.66
N VAL A 98 -12.89 2.40 -9.99
CA VAL A 98 -13.98 2.12 -9.04
C VAL A 98 -13.50 1.17 -7.93
N GLY A 99 -12.67 0.20 -8.26
CA GLY A 99 -12.10 -0.75 -7.32
C GLY A 99 -11.22 -0.08 -6.24
N GLU A 100 -10.41 0.90 -6.62
CA GLU A 100 -9.60 1.70 -5.70
C GLU A 100 -10.47 2.48 -4.71
N ILE A 101 -11.54 3.12 -5.20
CA ILE A 101 -12.48 3.85 -4.33
C ILE A 101 -13.19 2.89 -3.36
N LEU A 102 -13.66 1.74 -3.84
CA LEU A 102 -14.27 0.73 -2.97
C LEU A 102 -13.28 0.22 -1.91
N TYR A 103 -12.03 -0.01 -2.29
CA TYR A 103 -11.00 -0.43 -1.34
C TYR A 103 -10.85 0.59 -0.21
N VAL A 104 -10.74 1.87 -0.51
CA VAL A 104 -10.60 2.94 0.50
C VAL A 104 -11.79 2.94 1.47
N CYS A 105 -13.03 2.75 0.97
CA CYS A 105 -14.21 2.67 1.83
C CYS A 105 -14.13 1.53 2.85
N PHE A 106 -13.84 0.30 2.39
CA PHE A 106 -13.70 -0.85 3.27
C PHE A 106 -12.50 -0.73 4.21
N PHE A 107 -11.38 -0.27 3.70
CA PHE A 107 -10.16 -0.05 4.47
C PHE A 107 -10.41 0.91 5.64
N SER A 108 -11.01 2.08 5.38
CA SER A 108 -11.31 3.08 6.40
C SER A 108 -12.24 2.53 7.49
N TYR A 109 -13.24 1.74 7.11
CA TYR A 109 -14.16 1.10 8.05
C TYR A 109 -13.41 0.16 9.01
N PHE A 110 -12.59 -0.74 8.48
CA PHE A 110 -11.82 -1.68 9.31
C PHE A 110 -10.74 -0.99 10.15
N VAL A 111 -10.07 0.04 9.62
CA VAL A 111 -9.11 0.84 10.41
C VAL A 111 -9.78 1.43 11.63
N ASN A 112 -10.98 2.00 11.48
CA ASN A 112 -11.71 2.57 12.62
C ASN A 112 -12.06 1.51 13.68
N ILE A 113 -12.51 0.31 13.27
CA ILE A 113 -12.80 -0.78 14.19
C ILE A 113 -11.54 -1.17 14.98
N PHE A 114 -10.43 -1.41 14.30
CA PHE A 114 -9.19 -1.82 14.95
C PHE A 114 -8.60 -0.70 15.82
N ALA A 115 -8.67 0.56 15.40
CA ALA A 115 -8.19 1.68 16.18
C ALA A 115 -8.97 1.81 17.49
N GLN A 116 -10.31 1.73 17.46
CA GLN A 116 -11.13 1.73 18.66
C GLN A 116 -10.80 0.56 19.60
N LEU A 117 -10.58 -0.64 19.05
CA LEU A 117 -10.16 -1.80 19.83
C LEU A 117 -8.80 -1.57 20.51
N PHE A 118 -7.82 -1.04 19.79
CA PHE A 118 -6.48 -0.75 20.31
C PHE A 118 -6.50 0.38 21.35
N ASP A 119 -7.36 1.37 21.19
CA ASP A 119 -7.54 2.44 22.16
C ASP A 119 -8.18 1.90 23.46
N GLN A 120 -9.16 0.99 23.36
CA GLN A 120 -9.78 0.33 24.53
C GLN A 120 -8.78 -0.51 25.33
N ILE A 121 -7.85 -1.19 24.68
CA ILE A 121 -6.79 -1.98 25.36
C ILE A 121 -5.58 -1.12 25.75
N GLY A 122 -5.60 0.18 25.49
CA GLY A 122 -4.63 1.14 26.00
C GLY A 122 -3.27 1.12 25.29
N ILE A 123 -3.20 0.76 24.01
CA ILE A 123 -1.94 0.74 23.23
C ILE A 123 -1.20 2.06 23.35
N GLY A 124 -1.90 3.20 23.24
CA GLY A 124 -1.30 4.55 23.30
C GLY A 124 -0.72 4.93 24.68
N GLN A 125 -1.06 4.16 25.73
CA GLN A 125 -0.59 4.40 27.11
C GLN A 125 0.62 3.54 27.48
N LEU A 126 1.03 2.62 26.60
CA LEU A 126 2.20 1.75 26.84
C LEU A 126 3.51 2.58 26.84
N PRO A 127 4.57 2.08 27.49
CA PRO A 127 5.89 2.71 27.45
C PRO A 127 6.37 2.97 26.01
N ILE A 128 7.07 4.09 25.82
CA ILE A 128 7.48 4.57 24.48
C ILE A 128 8.22 3.52 23.64
N VAL A 129 9.06 2.70 24.28
CA VAL A 129 9.79 1.62 23.60
C VAL A 129 8.84 0.58 23.04
N ILE A 130 7.84 0.15 23.82
CA ILE A 130 6.84 -0.83 23.39
C ILE A 130 6.01 -0.26 22.24
N ARG A 131 5.57 0.99 22.33
CA ARG A 131 4.85 1.68 21.26
C ARG A 131 5.67 1.78 19.97
N GLY A 132 6.98 2.05 20.08
CA GLY A 132 7.90 2.05 18.94
C GLY A 132 7.98 0.66 18.27
N ILE A 133 8.09 -0.41 19.05
CA ILE A 133 8.09 -1.79 18.55
C ILE A 133 6.75 -2.11 17.87
N LEU A 134 5.62 -1.76 18.49
CA LEU A 134 4.28 -1.98 17.93
C LEU A 134 4.08 -1.21 16.62
N SER A 135 4.60 0.01 16.52
CA SER A 135 4.57 0.77 15.27
C SER A 135 5.34 0.06 14.17
N CYS A 136 6.56 -0.43 14.44
CA CYS A 136 7.34 -1.22 13.46
C CYS A 136 6.62 -2.53 13.07
N LEU A 137 6.01 -3.23 14.03
CA LEU A 137 5.22 -4.43 13.75
C LEU A 137 3.99 -4.11 12.88
N GLY A 138 3.30 -3.00 13.15
CA GLY A 138 2.19 -2.53 12.33
C GLY A 138 2.63 -2.32 10.87
N ILE A 139 3.82 -1.75 10.66
CA ILE A 139 4.40 -1.56 9.33
C ILE A 139 4.69 -2.91 8.65
N ILE A 140 5.23 -3.87 9.36
CA ILE A 140 5.47 -5.22 8.82
C ILE A 140 4.14 -5.87 8.39
N PHE A 141 3.08 -5.72 9.18
CA PHE A 141 1.77 -6.26 8.86
C PHE A 141 1.19 -5.61 7.61
N PHE A 142 1.17 -4.29 7.49
CA PHE A 142 0.61 -3.67 6.30
C PHE A 142 1.47 -3.89 5.05
N CYS A 143 2.80 -3.94 5.15
CA CYS A 143 3.66 -4.31 4.02
C CYS A 143 3.39 -5.75 3.54
N THR A 144 3.18 -6.68 4.48
CA THR A 144 2.77 -8.05 4.16
C THR A 144 1.41 -8.07 3.45
N ALA A 145 0.47 -7.27 3.93
CA ALA A 145 -0.83 -7.11 3.33
C ALA A 145 -0.75 -6.56 1.89
N ILE A 146 0.10 -5.55 1.67
CA ILE A 146 0.37 -4.98 0.33
C ILE A 146 0.80 -6.10 -0.63
N SER A 147 1.74 -6.94 -0.22
CA SER A 147 2.16 -8.10 -1.00
C SER A 147 0.98 -9.03 -1.36
N LEU A 148 0.05 -9.28 -0.44
CA LEU A 148 -1.09 -10.18 -0.67
C LEU A 148 -2.07 -9.62 -1.70
N TYR A 149 -2.58 -8.39 -1.52
CA TYR A 149 -3.57 -7.86 -2.44
C TYR A 149 -2.99 -7.39 -3.77
N GLN A 150 -1.72 -6.97 -3.84
CA GLN A 150 -1.05 -6.70 -5.11
C GLN A 150 -0.94 -7.97 -5.96
N ARG A 151 -0.64 -9.14 -5.35
CA ARG A 151 -0.62 -10.42 -6.05
C ARG A 151 -2.01 -10.92 -6.42
N ALA A 152 -3.03 -10.63 -5.59
CA ALA A 152 -4.43 -10.92 -5.90
C ALA A 152 -4.93 -10.11 -7.11
N ASN A 153 -4.55 -8.84 -7.22
CA ASN A 153 -4.90 -7.90 -8.29
C ASN A 153 -6.41 -7.90 -8.62
N ILE A 154 -7.23 -7.64 -7.60
CA ILE A 154 -8.69 -7.45 -7.74
C ILE A 154 -9.06 -6.02 -7.38
N LEU A 155 -8.79 -5.62 -6.12
CA LEU A 155 -8.93 -4.27 -5.60
C LEU A 155 -7.65 -3.91 -4.86
N MET A 156 -7.24 -2.65 -4.88
CA MET A 156 -6.03 -2.16 -4.18
C MET A 156 -6.28 -0.78 -3.60
N HIS A 157 -5.50 -0.44 -2.57
CA HIS A 157 -5.44 0.93 -2.11
C HIS A 157 -4.77 1.80 -3.21
N PRO A 158 -5.27 3.00 -3.52
CA PRO A 158 -4.75 3.81 -4.63
C PRO A 158 -3.23 4.02 -4.61
N ASN A 159 -2.65 4.35 -3.45
CA ASN A 159 -1.20 4.56 -3.33
C ASN A 159 -0.41 3.26 -3.61
N ASP A 160 -0.92 2.13 -3.12
CA ASP A 160 -0.27 0.84 -3.31
C ASP A 160 -0.43 0.33 -4.75
N ASP A 161 -1.50 0.75 -5.42
CA ASP A 161 -1.66 0.50 -6.85
C ASP A 161 -0.72 1.37 -7.68
N THR A 162 -0.47 2.62 -7.30
CA THR A 162 0.59 3.44 -7.87
C THR A 162 1.93 2.70 -7.84
N THR A 163 2.31 2.15 -6.67
CA THR A 163 3.56 1.37 -6.55
C THR A 163 3.55 0.10 -7.40
N ASN A 164 2.41 -0.56 -7.51
CA ASN A 164 2.23 -1.75 -8.32
C ASN A 164 2.40 -1.45 -9.83
N ILE A 165 1.77 -0.38 -10.32
CA ILE A 165 1.91 0.12 -11.69
C ILE A 165 3.37 0.50 -11.97
N LEU A 166 3.99 1.31 -11.10
CA LEU A 166 5.40 1.70 -11.22
C LEU A 166 6.31 0.47 -11.26
N ARG A 167 6.07 -0.50 -10.38
CA ARG A 167 6.85 -1.73 -10.26
C ARG A 167 6.83 -2.55 -11.54
N PHE A 168 5.66 -2.77 -12.12
CA PHE A 168 5.50 -3.70 -13.25
C PHE A 168 5.65 -3.04 -14.62
N MET A 169 5.25 -1.78 -14.76
CA MET A 169 5.32 -1.08 -16.05
C MET A 169 6.63 -0.30 -16.25
N TYR A 170 7.22 0.24 -15.17
CA TYR A 170 8.32 1.20 -15.30
C TYR A 170 9.64 0.76 -14.64
N LEU A 171 9.62 -0.01 -13.55
CA LEU A 171 10.77 -0.24 -12.67
C LEU A 171 11.25 -1.70 -12.61
N LYS A 172 11.16 -2.43 -13.71
CA LYS A 172 11.72 -3.79 -13.88
C LYS A 172 11.35 -4.77 -12.73
N LYS A 173 10.14 -4.65 -12.18
CA LYS A 173 9.59 -5.49 -11.08
C LYS A 173 10.25 -5.28 -9.71
N SER A 174 11.02 -4.22 -9.50
CA SER A 174 11.61 -3.89 -8.20
C SER A 174 10.58 -3.26 -7.27
N ALA A 175 10.20 -3.95 -6.19
CA ALA A 175 9.32 -3.39 -5.15
C ALA A 175 10.00 -2.24 -4.39
N VAL A 176 11.30 -2.38 -4.11
CA VAL A 176 12.08 -1.35 -3.41
C VAL A 176 12.10 -0.06 -4.21
N ALA A 177 12.44 -0.13 -5.51
CA ALA A 177 12.49 1.06 -6.36
C ALA A 177 11.10 1.71 -6.50
N ALA A 178 10.03 0.91 -6.62
CA ALA A 178 8.67 1.43 -6.72
C ALA A 178 8.25 2.18 -5.45
N GLN A 179 8.53 1.63 -4.27
CA GLN A 179 8.24 2.29 -3.00
C GLN A 179 9.05 3.58 -2.81
N LEU A 180 10.33 3.59 -3.16
CA LEU A 180 11.15 4.79 -3.04
C LEU A 180 10.65 5.92 -3.95
N VAL A 181 10.24 5.61 -5.19
CA VAL A 181 9.65 6.59 -6.11
C VAL A 181 8.30 7.08 -5.59
N ASP A 182 7.45 6.20 -5.08
CA ASP A 182 6.14 6.55 -4.51
C ASP A 182 6.24 7.44 -3.27
N PHE A 183 7.32 7.33 -2.51
CA PHE A 183 7.54 8.17 -1.33
C PHE A 183 7.99 9.59 -1.64
N VAL A 184 8.42 9.88 -2.86
CA VAL A 184 8.88 11.23 -3.23
C VAL A 184 7.78 12.29 -3.06
N PRO A 185 6.55 12.12 -3.59
CA PRO A 185 5.50 13.11 -3.41
C PRO A 185 5.13 13.38 -1.94
N PRO A 186 4.86 12.39 -1.09
CA PRO A 186 4.50 12.66 0.30
C PRO A 186 5.66 13.23 1.13
N ILE A 187 6.92 12.88 0.83
CA ILE A 187 8.08 13.51 1.48
C ILE A 187 8.17 14.99 1.09
N ILE A 188 8.02 15.33 -0.20
CA ILE A 188 7.98 16.73 -0.65
C ILE A 188 6.83 17.47 0.06
N ALA A 189 5.65 16.85 0.15
CA ALA A 189 4.50 17.41 0.83
C ALA A 189 4.79 17.72 2.31
N MET A 190 5.45 16.82 3.02
CA MET A 190 5.88 17.04 4.43
C MET A 190 6.93 18.15 4.55
N VAL A 191 7.88 18.20 3.62
CA VAL A 191 8.91 19.28 3.62
C VAL A 191 8.25 20.64 3.38
N ILE A 192 7.31 20.76 2.45
CA ILE A 192 6.57 22.00 2.19
C ILE A 192 5.76 22.40 3.42
N SER A 193 5.02 21.45 4.01
CA SER A 193 4.24 21.72 5.23
C SER A 193 5.15 22.20 6.38
N PHE A 194 6.28 21.54 6.59
CA PHE A 194 7.26 21.94 7.61
C PHE A 194 7.84 23.32 7.35
N ALA A 195 8.16 23.66 6.11
CA ALA A 195 8.69 24.99 5.75
C ALA A 195 7.70 26.12 6.07
N VAL A 196 6.39 25.84 6.01
CA VAL A 196 5.34 26.84 6.29
C VAL A 196 4.94 26.86 7.77
N THR A 197 4.76 25.68 8.38
CA THR A 197 4.22 25.56 9.75
C THR A 197 5.29 25.50 10.83
N HIS A 198 6.55 25.24 10.46
CA HIS A 198 7.68 24.95 11.36
C HIS A 198 7.42 23.79 12.33
N ASN A 199 6.41 22.95 12.03
CA ASN A 199 6.04 21.77 12.81
C ASN A 199 5.99 20.53 11.93
N LEU A 200 6.37 19.40 12.52
CA LEU A 200 6.33 18.10 11.84
C LEU A 200 5.56 17.10 12.70
N TYR A 201 4.45 16.63 12.18
CA TYR A 201 3.51 15.73 12.85
C TYR A 201 3.61 14.32 12.30
N ALA A 202 3.29 13.31 13.12
CA ALA A 202 3.21 11.90 12.76
C ALA A 202 4.47 11.31 12.10
N VAL A 203 5.61 11.99 12.23
CA VAL A 203 6.92 11.51 11.76
C VAL A 203 7.75 11.09 12.96
N ASN A 204 8.00 9.79 13.09
CA ASN A 204 8.75 9.22 14.21
C ASN A 204 9.42 7.91 13.73
N VAL A 205 9.87 7.07 14.67
CA VAL A 205 10.59 5.81 14.39
C VAL A 205 9.85 4.93 13.37
N GLY A 206 8.53 4.81 13.47
CA GLY A 206 7.73 4.08 12.50
C GLY A 206 7.84 4.64 11.09
N THR A 207 7.76 5.96 10.91
CA THR A 207 7.89 6.57 9.56
C THR A 207 9.28 6.36 8.97
N ILE A 208 10.33 6.49 9.79
CA ILE A 208 11.71 6.21 9.35
C ILE A 208 11.85 4.73 8.97
N PHE A 209 11.32 3.83 9.80
CA PHE A 209 11.30 2.41 9.50
C PHE A 209 10.54 2.09 8.20
N SER A 210 9.41 2.72 7.98
CA SER A 210 8.63 2.61 6.73
C SER A 210 9.46 3.04 5.52
N ILE A 211 10.10 4.21 5.55
CA ILE A 211 10.92 4.71 4.43
C ILE A 211 12.04 3.73 4.08
N LEU A 212 12.69 3.17 5.09
CA LEU A 212 13.86 2.31 4.88
C LEU A 212 13.48 0.89 4.45
N PHE A 213 12.38 0.34 4.96
CA PHE A 213 12.13 -1.09 4.89
C PHE A 213 10.87 -1.51 4.14
N ASN A 214 9.91 -0.63 3.81
CA ASN A 214 8.66 -1.02 3.14
C ASN A 214 8.92 -1.89 1.90
N GLY A 215 9.71 -1.42 0.97
CA GLY A 215 9.98 -2.14 -0.27
C GLY A 215 10.67 -3.49 -0.05
N LEU A 216 11.57 -3.57 0.95
CA LEU A 216 12.24 -4.82 1.33
C LEU A 216 11.27 -5.81 1.97
N ILE A 217 10.40 -5.33 2.86
CA ILE A 217 9.40 -6.17 3.54
C ILE A 217 8.40 -6.71 2.51
N ILE A 218 7.89 -5.86 1.60
CA ILE A 218 6.99 -6.28 0.52
C ILE A 218 7.67 -7.35 -0.34
N GLN A 219 8.91 -7.11 -0.77
CA GLN A 219 9.67 -8.07 -1.58
C GLN A 219 9.91 -9.40 -0.85
N THR A 220 10.16 -9.34 0.46
CA THR A 220 10.34 -10.52 1.30
C THR A 220 9.01 -11.27 1.47
N ALA A 221 7.93 -10.55 1.72
CA ALA A 221 6.58 -11.11 1.82
C ALA A 221 6.13 -11.79 0.51
N ASP A 222 6.49 -11.23 -0.66
CA ASP A 222 6.23 -11.87 -1.96
C ASP A 222 6.83 -13.28 -2.07
N ARG A 223 7.95 -13.52 -1.38
CA ARG A 223 8.68 -14.80 -1.43
C ARG A 223 8.24 -15.78 -0.36
N TRP A 224 7.97 -15.27 0.86
CA TRP A 224 7.79 -16.12 2.03
C TRP A 224 6.36 -16.25 2.50
N VAL A 225 5.54 -15.21 2.29
CA VAL A 225 4.13 -15.22 2.68
C VAL A 225 3.28 -15.69 1.50
N TRP A 226 2.72 -16.89 1.63
CA TRP A 226 1.93 -17.54 0.59
C TRP A 226 2.66 -17.65 -0.77
N PRO A 227 3.75 -18.43 -0.88
CA PRO A 227 4.61 -18.48 -2.08
C PRO A 227 3.91 -18.94 -3.37
N THR A 228 2.76 -19.62 -3.24
CA THR A 228 1.95 -20.08 -4.39
C THR A 228 1.06 -18.98 -4.97
N LEU A 229 0.76 -17.91 -4.24
CA LEU A 229 0.06 -16.74 -4.76
C LEU A 229 1.04 -15.91 -5.60
N LYS A 230 0.87 -15.88 -6.91
CA LYS A 230 1.77 -15.19 -7.86
C LYS A 230 1.24 -13.81 -8.22
N HIS A 231 2.13 -12.89 -8.62
CA HIS A 231 1.71 -11.62 -9.19
C HIS A 231 0.86 -11.86 -10.44
N ASN A 232 -0.27 -11.17 -10.47
CA ASN A 232 -1.29 -11.27 -11.52
C ASN A 232 -1.62 -9.86 -12.06
N PHE A 233 -0.57 -9.04 -12.25
CA PHE A 233 -0.73 -7.69 -12.76
C PHE A 233 -1.28 -7.74 -14.19
N LYS A 234 -2.45 -7.15 -14.38
CA LYS A 234 -3.13 -7.00 -15.67
C LYS A 234 -3.75 -5.61 -15.72
N THR A 235 -3.79 -5.04 -16.90
CA THR A 235 -4.49 -3.78 -17.19
C THR A 235 -5.42 -4.00 -18.38
N LEU A 236 -6.53 -3.26 -18.45
CA LEU A 236 -7.36 -3.25 -19.65
C LEU A 236 -6.51 -2.74 -20.82
N GLY A 237 -6.39 -3.53 -21.89
CA GLY A 237 -5.62 -3.19 -23.09
C GLY A 237 -4.30 -3.94 -23.28
N ASN A 238 -3.91 -4.80 -22.34
CA ASN A 238 -2.75 -5.69 -22.44
C ASN A 238 -3.16 -7.17 -22.46
N ASP A 239 -4.33 -7.49 -23.02
CA ASP A 239 -4.77 -8.88 -23.32
C ASP A 239 -4.31 -9.35 -24.69
#